data_14b6d6216f58e732247685467172f29a
#
_entry.id   14b6d6216f58e732247685467172f29a
#
_cell.length_a   1.000
_cell.length_b   1.000
_cell.length_c   1.000
_cell.angle_alpha   90.00
_cell.angle_beta   90.00
_cell.angle_gamma   90.00
#
_symmetry.space_group_name_H-M   'P 1'
#
loop_
_entity.id
_entity.type
_entity.pdbx_description
1 polymer ?
#
loop_
_entity_poly.entity_id
_entity_poly.type
_entity_poly.pdbx_seq_one_letter_code
_entity_poly.pdbx_strand_id
1 'polypeptide(L)'
;MATNKEFTEDVLDAFGARNVRVKSMFGEYGLYCEDKFVGVICDNTLFLKVTSPGDAFASELDKGSPYPGAKEHFVIPIEKFSDADWMHEMLDLTWAALPVPKPKKKP
;
A
#
# COMPACT_ATOMS: atom_id res chain seq x y z
N MET A 1 -2.16 -9.41 -15.37
CA MET A 1 -0.98 -8.81 -16.01
C MET A 1 -0.02 -8.35 -14.96
N ALA A 2 1.25 -8.47 -15.26
CA ALA A 2 2.26 -8.05 -14.30
C ALA A 2 2.35 -6.53 -14.22
N THR A 3 2.69 -6.03 -13.03
CA THR A 3 2.88 -4.61 -12.84
C THR A 3 4.15 -4.15 -13.54
N ASN A 4 4.05 -3.02 -14.21
CA ASN A 4 5.18 -2.37 -14.87
C ASN A 4 6.16 -1.87 -13.81
N LYS A 5 7.45 -2.08 -14.05
CA LYS A 5 8.47 -1.64 -13.09
C LYS A 5 8.44 -0.13 -12.87
N GLU A 6 8.16 0.64 -13.91
CA GLU A 6 8.05 2.08 -13.78
C GLU A 6 6.94 2.48 -12.81
N PHE A 7 5.86 1.70 -12.78
CA PHE A 7 4.78 1.99 -11.86
C PHE A 7 5.22 1.83 -10.42
N THR A 8 6.04 0.81 -10.11
CA THR A 8 6.55 0.67 -8.74
C THR A 8 7.43 1.85 -8.36
N GLU A 9 8.20 2.37 -9.31
CA GLU A 9 9.02 3.54 -9.04
C GLU A 9 8.16 4.78 -8.78
N ASP A 10 7.08 4.93 -9.55
CA ASP A 10 6.15 6.04 -9.34
C ASP A 10 5.52 5.97 -7.94
N VAL A 11 5.17 4.77 -7.49
CA VAL A 11 4.62 4.59 -6.15
C VAL A 11 5.63 5.00 -5.09
N LEU A 12 6.87 4.55 -5.23
CA LEU A 12 7.91 4.89 -4.26
C LEU A 12 8.17 6.40 -4.24
N ASP A 13 8.17 7.03 -5.41
CA ASP A 13 8.35 8.48 -5.49
C ASP A 13 7.19 9.22 -4.83
N ALA A 14 5.98 8.70 -4.98
CA ALA A 14 4.79 9.35 -4.41
C ALA A 14 4.84 9.37 -2.89
N PHE A 15 5.44 8.36 -2.27
CA PHE A 15 5.58 8.33 -0.82
C PHE A 15 6.82 9.11 -0.34
N GLY A 16 7.74 9.39 -1.24
CA GLY A 16 8.85 10.31 -0.96
C GLY A 16 9.72 9.86 0.19
N ALA A 17 9.80 10.68 1.22
CA ALA A 17 10.74 10.47 2.32
C ALA A 17 10.34 9.35 3.26
N ARG A 18 9.17 8.77 3.11
CA ARG A 18 8.76 7.65 3.95
C ARG A 18 9.63 6.44 3.63
N ASN A 19 9.92 5.63 4.63
CA ASN A 19 10.76 4.45 4.47
C ASN A 19 9.94 3.29 3.89
N VAL A 20 9.64 3.41 2.60
CA VAL A 20 8.77 2.49 1.88
C VAL A 20 9.60 1.68 0.90
N ARG A 21 9.31 0.40 0.81
CA ARG A 21 9.98 -0.45 -0.17
C ARG A 21 9.00 -1.45 -0.75
N VAL A 22 9.31 -1.96 -1.92
CA VAL A 22 8.52 -3.00 -2.55
C VAL A 22 9.31 -4.29 -2.55
N LYS A 23 8.57 -5.39 -2.48
CA LYS A 23 9.15 -6.71 -2.52
C LYS A 23 8.34 -7.56 -3.48
N SER A 24 9.04 -8.23 -4.37
CA SER A 24 8.40 -9.11 -5.34
C SER A 24 7.71 -10.27 -4.62
N MET A 25 6.44 -10.53 -4.98
CA MET A 25 5.71 -11.66 -4.42
C MET A 25 4.61 -12.08 -5.39
N PHE A 26 4.56 -13.38 -5.66
CA PHE A 26 3.52 -13.99 -6.50
C PHE A 26 3.37 -13.32 -7.87
N GLY A 27 4.49 -12.86 -8.44
CA GLY A 27 4.47 -12.19 -9.74
C GLY A 27 4.09 -10.73 -9.69
N GLU A 28 3.77 -10.20 -8.53
CA GLU A 28 3.47 -8.79 -8.34
C GLU A 28 4.32 -8.27 -7.19
N TYR A 29 3.88 -7.24 -6.48
CA TYR A 29 4.71 -6.62 -5.46
C TYR A 29 3.95 -6.37 -4.18
N GLY A 30 4.61 -6.66 -3.05
CA GLY A 30 4.13 -6.22 -1.75
C GLY A 30 4.74 -4.88 -1.41
N LEU A 31 4.00 -4.05 -0.71
CA LEU A 31 4.46 -2.73 -0.30
C LEU A 31 4.64 -2.72 1.21
N TYR A 32 5.83 -2.33 1.65
CA TYR A 32 6.19 -2.31 3.06
C TYR A 32 6.60 -0.92 3.47
N CYS A 33 6.20 -0.52 4.65
CA CYS A 33 6.71 0.70 5.28
C CYS A 33 7.38 0.28 6.57
N GLU A 34 8.70 0.43 6.61
CA GLU A 34 9.52 -0.12 7.67
C GLU A 34 9.26 -1.63 7.77
N ASP A 35 8.76 -2.11 8.88
CA ASP A 35 8.53 -3.54 9.05
C ASP A 35 7.08 -3.96 8.83
N LYS A 36 6.20 -3.03 8.45
CA LYS A 36 4.79 -3.34 8.29
C LYS A 36 4.42 -3.49 6.83
N PHE A 37 3.64 -4.52 6.56
CA PHE A 37 3.10 -4.77 5.23
C PHE A 37 1.84 -3.92 5.06
N VAL A 38 1.93 -2.86 4.28
CA VAL A 38 0.85 -1.86 4.23
C VAL A 38 -0.04 -1.99 2.99
N GLY A 39 0.41 -2.71 1.98
CA GLY A 39 -0.41 -2.86 0.79
C GLY A 39 0.27 -3.69 -0.26
N VAL A 40 -0.32 -3.70 -1.46
CA VAL A 40 0.23 -4.45 -2.59
C VAL A 40 0.10 -3.60 -3.84
N ILE A 41 0.92 -3.91 -4.83
CA ILE A 41 0.85 -3.32 -6.16
C ILE A 41 0.57 -4.45 -7.12
N CYS A 42 -0.60 -4.41 -7.76
CA CYS A 42 -1.02 -5.45 -8.69
C CYS A 42 -1.62 -4.79 -9.93
N ASP A 43 -1.23 -5.30 -11.10
CA ASP A 43 -1.83 -4.87 -12.36
C ASP A 43 -1.80 -3.34 -12.50
N ASN A 44 -0.64 -2.74 -12.22
CA ASN A 44 -0.42 -1.29 -12.29
C ASN A 44 -1.42 -0.51 -11.45
N THR A 45 -1.74 -1.04 -10.27
CA THR A 45 -2.66 -0.40 -9.34
C THR A 45 -2.09 -0.51 -7.94
N LEU A 46 -2.14 0.60 -7.20
CA LEU A 46 -1.70 0.62 -5.81
C LEU A 46 -2.90 0.33 -4.92
N PHE A 47 -2.75 -0.67 -4.07
CA PHE A 47 -3.76 -1.06 -3.09
C PHE A 47 -3.17 -0.87 -1.69
N LEU A 48 -3.91 -0.23 -0.80
CA LEU A 48 -3.51 -0.12 0.60
C LEU A 48 -4.51 -0.86 1.46
N LYS A 49 -4.04 -1.45 2.55
CA LYS A 49 -4.92 -2.19 3.46
C LYS A 49 -5.96 -1.26 4.04
N VAL A 50 -7.18 -1.78 4.20
CA VAL A 50 -8.28 -1.00 4.77
C VAL A 50 -8.10 -0.95 6.29
N THR A 51 -8.14 0.27 6.82
CA THR A 51 -8.08 0.51 8.26
C THR A 51 -9.16 1.52 8.62
N SER A 52 -9.59 1.54 9.87
CA SER A 52 -10.60 2.49 10.30
C SER A 52 -10.16 3.95 10.13
N PRO A 53 -8.94 4.33 10.56
CA PRO A 53 -8.52 5.72 10.33
C PRO A 53 -8.39 6.06 8.85
N GLY A 54 -7.92 5.11 8.03
CA GLY A 54 -7.82 5.35 6.60
C GLY A 54 -9.18 5.53 5.96
N ASP A 55 -10.16 4.73 6.38
CA ASP A 55 -11.51 4.85 5.85
C ASP A 55 -12.15 6.18 6.26
N ALA A 56 -11.89 6.64 7.48
CA ALA A 56 -12.40 7.93 7.92
C ALA A 56 -11.78 9.07 7.12
N PHE A 57 -10.50 8.94 6.78
CA PHE A 57 -9.78 9.97 6.04
C PHE A 57 -10.14 9.99 4.55
N ALA A 58 -10.38 8.82 3.98
CA ALA A 58 -10.52 8.69 2.53
C ALA A 58 -11.67 7.76 2.17
N SER A 59 -12.84 8.01 2.77
CA SER A 59 -14.01 7.15 2.57
C SER A 59 -14.52 7.18 1.13
N GLU A 60 -14.12 8.17 0.35
CA GLU A 60 -14.54 8.26 -1.05
C GLU A 60 -13.78 7.29 -1.96
N LEU A 61 -12.72 6.66 -1.47
CA LEU A 61 -11.93 5.76 -2.31
C LEU A 61 -12.69 4.48 -2.63
N ASP A 62 -12.49 3.99 -3.85
CA ASP A 62 -12.96 2.67 -4.23
C ASP A 62 -12.20 1.61 -3.46
N LYS A 63 -12.83 0.46 -3.28
CA LYS A 63 -12.20 -0.69 -2.67
C LYS A 63 -12.29 -1.87 -3.61
N GLY A 64 -11.28 -2.72 -3.57
CA GLY A 64 -11.27 -3.91 -4.40
C GLY A 64 -10.26 -4.90 -3.91
N SER A 65 -10.39 -6.13 -4.40
CA SER A 65 -9.43 -7.19 -4.08
C SER A 65 -8.31 -7.16 -5.10
N PRO A 66 -7.07 -7.06 -4.66
CA PRO A 66 -5.95 -7.01 -5.62
C PRO A 66 -5.75 -8.30 -6.39
N TYR A 67 -6.21 -9.42 -5.84
CA TYR A 67 -6.14 -10.72 -6.53
C TYR A 67 -7.20 -11.63 -5.93
N PRO A 68 -7.57 -12.72 -6.63
CA PRO A 68 -8.62 -13.59 -6.11
C PRO A 68 -8.28 -14.14 -4.73
N GLY A 69 -9.23 -14.07 -3.83
CA GLY A 69 -9.06 -14.55 -2.46
C GLY A 69 -8.49 -13.51 -1.50
N ALA A 70 -8.05 -12.37 -1.99
CA ALA A 70 -7.53 -11.31 -1.12
C ALA A 70 -8.68 -10.54 -0.49
N LYS A 71 -8.42 -9.98 0.69
CA LYS A 71 -9.36 -9.07 1.33
C LYS A 71 -9.44 -7.78 0.54
N GLU A 72 -10.53 -7.04 0.76
CA GLU A 72 -10.67 -5.71 0.17
C GLU A 72 -9.56 -4.79 0.61
N HIS A 73 -9.06 -4.01 -0.34
CA HIS A 73 -8.07 -2.98 -0.10
C HIS A 73 -8.59 -1.67 -0.69
N PHE A 74 -8.05 -0.55 -0.24
CA PHE A 74 -8.31 0.73 -0.92
C PHE A 74 -7.61 0.73 -2.27
N VAL A 75 -8.31 1.19 -3.30
CA VAL A 75 -7.70 1.45 -4.61
C VAL A 75 -7.25 2.90 -4.62
N ILE A 76 -5.96 3.12 -4.75
CA ILE A 76 -5.40 4.49 -4.70
C ILE A 76 -5.32 5.02 -6.13
N PRO A 77 -6.11 6.06 -6.47
CA PRO A 77 -6.06 6.57 -7.82
C PRO A 77 -4.74 7.26 -8.11
N ILE A 78 -4.30 7.15 -9.35
CA ILE A 78 -3.01 7.68 -9.74
C ILE A 78 -2.96 9.21 -9.57
N GLU A 79 -4.11 9.87 -9.62
CA GLU A 79 -4.20 11.32 -9.42
C GLU A 79 -3.70 11.75 -8.05
N LYS A 80 -3.79 10.85 -7.07
CA LYS A 80 -3.32 11.16 -5.72
C LYS A 80 -1.80 11.14 -5.61
N PHE A 81 -1.12 10.52 -6.57
CA PHE A 81 0.34 10.38 -6.51
C PHE A 81 1.04 11.73 -6.49
N SER A 82 0.46 12.75 -7.09
CA SER A 82 1.06 14.08 -7.10
C SER A 82 0.72 14.90 -5.86
N ASP A 83 -0.12 14.38 -4.98
CA ASP A 83 -0.49 15.05 -3.73
C ASP A 83 0.31 14.40 -2.60
N ALA A 84 1.51 14.90 -2.38
CA ALA A 84 2.44 14.30 -1.42
C ALA A 84 1.86 14.30 -0.01
N ASP A 85 1.20 15.37 0.38
CA ASP A 85 0.62 15.45 1.73
C ASP A 85 -0.46 14.39 1.92
N TRP A 86 -1.31 14.22 0.93
CA TRP A 86 -2.35 13.20 1.00
C TRP A 86 -1.75 11.79 1.06
N MET A 87 -0.76 11.53 0.22
CA MET A 87 -0.12 10.21 0.19
C MET A 87 0.54 9.89 1.51
N HIS A 88 1.24 10.87 2.09
CA HIS A 88 1.91 10.66 3.38
C HIS A 88 0.90 10.46 4.51
N GLU A 89 -0.18 11.24 4.51
CA GLU A 89 -1.20 11.10 5.55
C GLU A 89 -1.86 9.73 5.46
N MET A 90 -2.21 9.31 4.26
CA MET A 90 -2.85 8.02 4.06
C MET A 90 -1.94 6.87 4.50
N LEU A 91 -0.67 6.96 4.15
CA LEU A 91 0.29 5.95 4.55
C LEU A 91 0.46 5.92 6.07
N ASP A 92 0.59 7.08 6.68
CA ASP A 92 0.79 7.17 8.14
C ASP A 92 -0.40 6.60 8.90
N LEU A 93 -1.61 6.91 8.45
CA LEU A 93 -2.82 6.38 9.08
C LEU A 93 -2.90 4.86 8.94
N THR A 94 -2.55 4.36 7.76
CA THR A 94 -2.53 2.92 7.52
C THR A 94 -1.50 2.25 8.42
N TRP A 95 -0.29 2.80 8.44
CA TRP A 95 0.80 2.22 9.21
C TRP A 95 0.48 2.18 10.69
N ALA A 96 -0.06 3.29 11.22
CA ALA A 96 -0.34 3.38 12.65
C ALA A 96 -1.44 2.42 13.09
N ALA A 97 -2.38 2.12 12.20
CA ALA A 97 -3.51 1.24 12.54
C ALA A 97 -3.17 -0.23 12.44
N LEU A 98 -2.10 -0.58 11.73
CA LEU A 98 -1.73 -1.98 11.58
C LEU A 98 -0.91 -2.44 12.77
N PRO A 99 -1.07 -3.70 13.17
CA PRO A 99 -0.31 -4.20 14.31
C PRO A 99 1.17 -4.35 13.96
N VAL A 100 1.99 -4.26 14.99
CA VAL A 100 3.41 -4.53 14.84
C VAL A 100 3.58 -6.00 14.44
N PRO A 101 4.43 -6.32 13.46
CA PRO A 101 4.64 -7.70 13.08
C PRO A 101 5.16 -8.51 14.26
N LYS A 102 4.65 -9.73 14.38
CA LYS A 102 5.13 -10.61 15.41
C LYS A 102 6.57 -11.01 15.12
N PRO A 103 7.41 -11.03 16.13
CA PRO A 103 8.78 -11.54 15.89
C PRO A 103 8.71 -12.99 15.45
N LYS A 104 9.61 -13.34 14.55
CA LYS A 104 9.69 -14.73 14.13
C LYS A 104 10.10 -15.57 15.30
N LYS A 105 9.47 -16.71 15.43
CA LYS A 105 9.87 -17.65 16.46
C LYS A 105 11.23 -18.21 16.14
N LYS A 106 12.06 -18.27 17.13
CA LYS A 106 13.33 -18.92 16.98
C LYS A 106 13.17 -20.41 17.18
N PRO A 107 13.84 -21.20 16.34
CA PRO A 107 13.81 -22.63 16.54
C PRO A 107 14.43 -23.00 17.86
#